data_6c31ebf0a4681ddfae3f03e377bd2948
#
_entry.id   6c31ebf0a4681ddfae3f03e377bd2948
#
_cell.length_a   1.000
_cell.length_b   1.000
_cell.length_c   1.000
_cell.angle_alpha   90.00
_cell.angle_beta   90.00
_cell.angle_gamma   90.00
#
_symmetry.space_group_name_H-M   'P 1'
#
loop_
_entity.id
_entity.type
_entity.pdbx_description
1 polymer ?
#
loop_
_entity_poly.entity_id
_entity_poly.type
_entity_poly.pdbx_seq_one_letter_code
_entity_poly.pdbx_strand_id
1 'polypeptide(L)'
;IPISSGEGLIGGFADSLASIAGHLGFEADVLPADVPGFQLAKSGGFDLFIWADDDTYLAENILTGTVGENGRATGRGFATALIRMAARKRLDKRALVLGAGPVGCAGAETLALAGYEVFLCDMDGEKARAACGALSGCTPCTPDDLSGLPLFECLLDAAPTNDFFPLDRLAAGACISAPCVPCIWTLRAPEGASVWHDPLQLGTAVMLL
;
A
#
# COMPACT_ATOMS: atom_id res chain seq x y z
N ILE A 1 14.66 2.61 -14.06
CA ILE A 1 14.39 2.99 -15.47
C ILE A 1 13.13 3.83 -15.47
N PRO A 2 13.21 5.14 -15.67
CA PRO A 2 12.03 5.99 -15.86
C PRO A 2 11.29 5.61 -17.14
N ILE A 3 9.96 5.69 -17.11
CA ILE A 3 9.10 5.47 -18.28
C ILE A 3 8.48 6.81 -18.70
N SER A 4 8.56 7.16 -19.97
CA SER A 4 8.07 8.44 -20.48
C SER A 4 6.63 8.39 -21.02
N SER A 5 5.99 7.24 -21.00
CA SER A 5 4.57 7.07 -21.34
C SER A 5 3.65 7.63 -20.25
N GLY A 6 2.36 7.72 -20.53
CA GLY A 6 1.37 8.24 -19.59
C GLY A 6 1.49 9.76 -19.40
N GLU A 7 1.50 10.24 -18.17
CA GLU A 7 1.67 11.66 -17.84
C GLU A 7 3.13 12.15 -17.98
N GLY A 8 4.05 11.25 -18.26
CA GLY A 8 5.46 11.54 -18.51
C GLY A 8 6.37 11.33 -17.29
N LEU A 9 7.58 11.88 -17.37
CA LEU A 9 8.59 11.71 -16.33
C LEU A 9 8.28 12.60 -15.13
N ILE A 10 8.11 11.98 -13.97
CA ILE A 10 8.00 12.70 -12.69
C ILE A 10 9.39 13.10 -12.23
N GLY A 11 9.63 14.42 -12.14
CA GLY A 11 10.93 14.95 -11.73
C GLY A 11 11.37 14.44 -10.35
N GLY A 12 12.58 13.85 -10.28
CA GLY A 12 13.17 13.33 -9.05
C GLY A 12 12.60 11.99 -8.55
N PHE A 13 11.62 11.39 -9.23
CA PHE A 13 11.02 10.12 -8.78
C PHE A 13 12.04 8.97 -8.84
N ALA A 14 12.72 8.81 -9.97
CA ALA A 14 13.75 7.77 -10.13
C ALA A 14 14.91 7.93 -9.14
N ASP A 15 15.34 9.17 -8.87
CA ASP A 15 16.38 9.47 -7.87
C ASP A 15 15.91 9.11 -6.46
N SER A 16 14.63 9.33 -6.15
CA SER A 16 14.03 8.93 -4.88
C SER A 16 14.05 7.41 -4.71
N LEU A 17 13.69 6.65 -5.76
CA LEU A 17 13.76 5.18 -5.74
C LEU A 17 15.19 4.67 -5.57
N ALA A 18 16.16 5.24 -6.27
CA ALA A 18 17.57 4.91 -6.12
C ALA A 18 18.08 5.21 -4.69
N SER A 19 17.65 6.33 -4.11
CA SER A 19 17.98 6.68 -2.73
C SER A 19 17.41 5.68 -1.72
N ILE A 20 16.16 5.23 -1.91
CA ILE A 20 15.54 4.20 -1.05
C ILE A 20 16.32 2.88 -1.18
N ALA A 21 16.64 2.46 -2.41
CA ALA A 21 17.43 1.25 -2.64
C ALA A 21 18.80 1.34 -1.95
N GLY A 22 19.49 2.46 -2.09
CA GLY A 22 20.77 2.72 -1.43
C GLY A 22 20.67 2.66 0.10
N HIS A 23 19.58 3.19 0.70
CA HIS A 23 19.33 3.10 2.14
C HIS A 23 19.14 1.66 2.62
N LEU A 24 18.60 0.79 1.76
CA LEU A 24 18.42 -0.64 2.03
C LEU A 24 19.70 -1.47 1.81
N GLY A 25 20.77 -0.85 1.33
CA GLY A 25 22.07 -1.50 1.10
C GLY A 25 22.29 -2.01 -0.32
N PHE A 26 21.42 -1.67 -1.27
CA PHE A 26 21.63 -1.97 -2.69
C PHE A 26 22.51 -0.91 -3.33
N GLU A 27 23.35 -1.31 -4.29
CA GLU A 27 23.95 -0.38 -5.25
C GLU A 27 22.91 -0.06 -6.30
N ALA A 28 22.64 1.23 -6.56
CA ALA A 28 21.55 1.65 -7.42
C ALA A 28 21.96 2.78 -8.35
N ASP A 29 21.67 2.61 -9.64
CA ASP A 29 21.89 3.61 -10.69
C ASP A 29 20.57 4.01 -11.35
N VAL A 30 20.44 5.28 -11.68
CA VAL A 30 19.34 5.77 -12.53
C VAL A 30 19.76 5.70 -13.97
N LEU A 31 19.10 4.85 -14.75
CA LEU A 31 19.38 4.64 -16.17
C LEU A 31 18.55 5.59 -17.03
N PRO A 32 18.91 5.78 -18.34
CA PRO A 32 18.08 6.52 -19.27
C PRO A 32 16.63 6.00 -19.31
N ALA A 33 15.70 6.86 -19.69
CA ALA A 33 14.29 6.49 -19.81
C ALA A 33 14.06 5.45 -20.92
N ASP A 34 13.01 4.66 -20.78
CA ASP A 34 12.45 3.75 -21.79
C ASP A 34 13.42 2.66 -22.29
N VAL A 35 13.31 2.31 -23.56
CA VAL A 35 14.07 1.23 -24.22
C VAL A 35 15.59 1.35 -24.06
N PRO A 36 16.21 2.53 -24.18
CA PRO A 36 17.65 2.66 -23.95
C PRO A 36 18.09 2.23 -22.55
N GLY A 37 17.35 2.64 -21.51
CA GLY A 37 17.62 2.23 -20.13
C GLY A 37 17.45 0.72 -19.93
N PHE A 38 16.41 0.15 -20.52
CA PHE A 38 16.16 -1.29 -20.47
C PHE A 38 17.30 -2.10 -21.13
N GLN A 39 17.78 -1.66 -22.27
CA GLN A 39 18.91 -2.32 -22.95
C GLN A 39 20.20 -2.26 -22.11
N LEU A 40 20.45 -1.11 -21.47
CA LEU A 40 21.58 -0.96 -20.55
C LEU A 40 21.42 -1.84 -19.31
N ALA A 41 20.22 -1.90 -18.72
CA ALA A 41 19.95 -2.78 -17.58
C ALA A 41 20.26 -4.24 -17.90
N LYS A 42 19.78 -4.73 -19.05
CA LYS A 42 20.01 -6.11 -19.48
C LYS A 42 21.48 -6.43 -19.78
N SER A 43 22.26 -5.48 -20.29
CA SER A 43 23.67 -5.67 -20.64
C SER A 43 24.63 -5.31 -19.50
N GLY A 44 24.18 -4.55 -18.50
CA GLY A 44 25.01 -3.96 -17.45
C GLY A 44 25.29 -4.85 -16.25
N GLY A 45 24.71 -6.07 -16.20
CA GLY A 45 24.94 -6.99 -15.09
C GLY A 45 24.15 -6.64 -13.82
N PHE A 46 23.07 -5.91 -13.93
CA PHE A 46 22.14 -5.64 -12.81
C PHE A 46 21.33 -6.89 -12.46
N ASP A 47 21.19 -7.17 -11.17
CA ASP A 47 20.38 -8.29 -10.68
C ASP A 47 18.88 -7.96 -10.62
N LEU A 48 18.58 -6.67 -10.44
CA LEU A 48 17.22 -6.18 -10.24
C LEU A 48 17.07 -4.84 -10.94
N PHE A 49 15.92 -4.59 -11.56
CA PHE A 49 15.60 -3.27 -12.07
C PHE A 49 14.16 -2.86 -11.78
N ILE A 50 13.96 -1.57 -11.59
CA ILE A 50 12.66 -0.94 -11.37
C ILE A 50 12.27 -0.18 -12.63
N TRP A 51 11.04 -0.42 -13.09
CA TRP A 51 10.36 0.34 -14.13
C TRP A 51 9.41 1.29 -13.45
N ALA A 52 9.45 2.56 -13.76
CA ALA A 52 8.62 3.52 -13.09
C ALA A 52 7.93 4.46 -14.08
N ASP A 53 6.61 4.47 -14.08
CA ASP A 53 5.76 5.49 -14.66
C ASP A 53 4.85 6.08 -13.56
N ASP A 54 3.92 6.92 -13.96
CA ASP A 54 3.00 7.65 -13.08
C ASP A 54 1.85 6.79 -12.54
N ASP A 55 1.48 5.72 -13.24
CA ASP A 55 0.36 4.84 -12.85
C ASP A 55 0.83 3.62 -12.07
N THR A 56 1.87 2.97 -12.54
CA THR A 56 2.44 1.76 -11.94
C THR A 56 3.94 1.78 -11.99
N TYR A 57 4.57 1.21 -10.97
CA TYR A 57 5.95 0.80 -11.12
C TYR A 57 6.15 -0.65 -10.66
N LEU A 58 7.06 -1.32 -11.34
CA LEU A 58 7.36 -2.74 -11.19
C LEU A 58 8.83 -2.90 -10.83
N ALA A 59 9.13 -3.89 -10.00
CA ALA A 59 10.50 -4.38 -9.82
C ALA A 59 10.61 -5.76 -10.44
N GLU A 60 11.64 -5.99 -11.24
CA GLU A 60 11.93 -7.29 -11.85
C GLU A 60 13.30 -7.78 -11.37
N ASN A 61 13.32 -8.96 -10.78
CA ASN A 61 14.56 -9.67 -10.50
C ASN A 61 14.95 -10.46 -11.74
N ILE A 62 16.07 -10.07 -12.36
CA ILE A 62 16.53 -10.61 -13.64
C ILE A 62 16.95 -12.09 -13.52
N LEU A 63 17.45 -12.49 -12.36
CA LEU A 63 17.96 -13.87 -12.14
C LEU A 63 16.83 -14.87 -12.01
N THR A 64 15.73 -14.47 -11.36
CA THR A 64 14.59 -15.34 -11.07
C THR A 64 13.40 -15.13 -12.00
N GLY A 65 13.33 -14.00 -12.71
CA GLY A 65 12.18 -13.57 -13.49
C GLY A 65 10.98 -13.17 -12.64
N THR A 66 11.17 -12.99 -11.32
CA THR A 66 10.09 -12.58 -10.42
C THR A 66 9.79 -11.10 -10.62
N VAL A 67 8.51 -10.77 -10.74
CA VAL A 67 8.04 -9.38 -10.87
C VAL A 67 7.23 -9.00 -9.64
N GLY A 68 7.61 -7.91 -9.00
CA GLY A 68 6.87 -7.26 -7.92
C GLY A 68 6.15 -6.03 -8.44
N GLU A 69 4.88 -5.85 -8.07
CA GLU A 69 4.05 -4.71 -8.44
C GLU A 69 3.84 -3.82 -7.21
N ASN A 70 3.99 -2.51 -7.40
CA ASN A 70 3.96 -1.52 -6.32
C ASN A 70 2.69 -1.57 -5.47
N GLY A 71 1.52 -1.61 -6.09
CA GLY A 71 0.25 -1.58 -5.35
C GLY A 71 0.13 -2.77 -4.40
N ARG A 72 0.52 -3.97 -4.86
CA ARG A 72 0.53 -5.18 -4.01
C ARG A 72 1.59 -5.10 -2.91
N ALA A 73 2.78 -4.65 -3.24
CA ALA A 73 3.87 -4.48 -2.27
C ALA A 73 3.50 -3.47 -1.18
N THR A 74 2.95 -2.33 -1.58
CA THR A 74 2.45 -1.29 -0.68
C THR A 74 1.37 -1.85 0.26
N GLY A 75 0.34 -2.50 -0.28
CA GLY A 75 -0.73 -3.10 0.52
C GLY A 75 -0.21 -4.08 1.57
N ARG A 76 0.70 -4.98 1.19
CA ARG A 76 1.35 -5.95 2.09
C ARG A 76 2.19 -5.26 3.17
N GLY A 77 3.00 -4.27 2.78
CA GLY A 77 3.85 -3.52 3.69
C GLY A 77 3.05 -2.79 4.76
N PHE A 78 2.04 -2.03 4.33
CA PHE A 78 1.19 -1.24 5.24
C PHE A 78 0.30 -2.12 6.12
N ALA A 79 -0.23 -3.23 5.62
CA ALA A 79 -0.94 -4.20 6.45
C ALA A 79 -0.02 -4.83 7.51
N THR A 80 1.22 -5.17 7.14
CA THR A 80 2.23 -5.68 8.09
C THR A 80 2.58 -4.64 9.16
N ALA A 81 2.71 -3.36 8.79
CA ALA A 81 2.92 -2.28 9.75
C ALA A 81 1.74 -2.18 10.72
N LEU A 82 0.49 -2.22 10.22
CA LEU A 82 -0.72 -2.20 11.04
C LEU A 82 -0.75 -3.37 12.03
N ILE A 83 -0.47 -4.59 11.57
CA ILE A 83 -0.41 -5.78 12.41
C ILE A 83 0.60 -5.60 13.56
N ARG A 84 1.79 -5.06 13.26
CA ARG A 84 2.84 -4.82 14.26
C ARG A 84 2.44 -3.74 15.27
N MET A 85 1.80 -2.66 14.82
CA MET A 85 1.30 -1.60 15.71
C MET A 85 0.20 -2.13 16.62
N ALA A 86 -0.79 -2.85 16.06
CA ALA A 86 -1.90 -3.44 16.80
C ALA A 86 -1.42 -4.45 17.86
N ALA A 87 -0.46 -5.32 17.49
CA ALA A 87 0.12 -6.29 18.41
C ALA A 87 0.82 -5.62 19.61
N ARG A 88 1.53 -4.51 19.41
CA ARG A 88 2.18 -3.74 20.49
C ARG A 88 1.17 -3.15 21.47
N LYS A 89 0.01 -2.72 20.96
CA LYS A 89 -1.09 -2.18 21.78
C LYS A 89 -2.05 -3.27 22.28
N ARG A 90 -1.92 -4.52 21.84
CA ARG A 90 -2.80 -5.64 22.17
C ARG A 90 -4.24 -5.40 21.75
N LEU A 91 -4.44 -4.80 20.58
CA LEU A 91 -5.75 -4.52 20.01
C LEU A 91 -6.38 -5.80 19.44
N ASP A 92 -7.70 -5.78 19.28
CA ASP A 92 -8.45 -6.86 18.68
C ASP A 92 -8.07 -7.07 17.21
N LYS A 93 -8.18 -8.32 16.76
CA LYS A 93 -7.94 -8.69 15.37
C LYS A 93 -9.15 -8.41 14.48
N ARG A 94 -9.61 -7.17 14.50
CA ARG A 94 -10.64 -6.66 13.58
C ARG A 94 -10.12 -5.40 12.91
N ALA A 95 -10.14 -5.39 11.59
CA ALA A 95 -9.60 -4.26 10.80
C ALA A 95 -10.59 -3.79 9.76
N LEU A 96 -10.63 -2.47 9.59
CA LEU A 96 -11.26 -1.83 8.44
C LEU A 96 -10.20 -1.52 7.40
N VAL A 97 -10.50 -1.81 6.14
CA VAL A 97 -9.70 -1.43 4.97
C VAL A 97 -10.56 -0.50 4.11
N LEU A 98 -10.07 0.69 3.83
CA LEU A 98 -10.72 1.63 2.92
C LEU A 98 -10.08 1.54 1.53
N GLY A 99 -10.93 1.35 0.51
CA GLY A 99 -10.54 1.19 -0.89
C GLY A 99 -10.29 -0.26 -1.29
N ALA A 100 -11.02 -0.74 -2.31
CA ALA A 100 -10.87 -2.06 -2.91
C ALA A 100 -10.02 -2.04 -4.20
N GLY A 101 -9.05 -1.13 -4.28
CA GLY A 101 -8.01 -1.10 -5.31
C GLY A 101 -6.88 -2.11 -5.03
N PRO A 102 -5.83 -2.14 -5.87
CA PRO A 102 -4.72 -3.11 -5.72
C PRO A 102 -4.07 -3.08 -4.33
N VAL A 103 -3.87 -1.89 -3.77
CA VAL A 103 -3.29 -1.69 -2.43
C VAL A 103 -4.21 -2.26 -1.35
N GLY A 104 -5.49 -1.86 -1.36
CA GLY A 104 -6.45 -2.32 -0.34
C GLY A 104 -6.72 -3.81 -0.42
N CYS A 105 -6.85 -4.38 -1.62
CA CYS A 105 -7.02 -5.83 -1.80
C CYS A 105 -5.82 -6.62 -1.24
N ALA A 106 -4.59 -6.21 -1.55
CA ALA A 106 -3.39 -6.87 -1.02
C ALA A 106 -3.25 -6.69 0.50
N GLY A 107 -3.67 -5.53 1.02
CA GLY A 107 -3.73 -5.27 2.45
C GLY A 107 -4.76 -6.15 3.16
N ALA A 108 -5.97 -6.26 2.60
CA ALA A 108 -7.04 -7.12 3.12
C ALA A 108 -6.62 -8.59 3.14
N GLU A 109 -6.00 -9.08 2.05
CA GLU A 109 -5.44 -10.43 1.97
C GLU A 109 -4.41 -10.68 3.10
N THR A 110 -3.48 -9.74 3.30
CA THR A 110 -2.43 -9.86 4.32
C THR A 110 -3.01 -9.89 5.74
N LEU A 111 -3.99 -9.04 6.01
CA LEU A 111 -4.69 -9.00 7.30
C LEU A 111 -5.49 -10.30 7.55
N ALA A 112 -6.23 -10.78 6.55
CA ALA A 112 -7.00 -12.01 6.64
C ALA A 112 -6.10 -13.23 6.91
N LEU A 113 -4.95 -13.34 6.21
CA LEU A 113 -3.95 -14.39 6.45
C LEU A 113 -3.33 -14.32 7.86
N ALA A 114 -3.26 -13.12 8.46
CA ALA A 114 -2.83 -12.93 9.86
C ALA A 114 -3.95 -13.22 10.88
N GLY A 115 -5.11 -13.64 10.42
CA GLY A 115 -6.26 -14.02 11.26
C GLY A 115 -7.09 -12.85 11.75
N TYR A 116 -7.09 -11.72 11.00
CA TYR A 116 -7.99 -10.60 11.26
C TYR A 116 -9.36 -10.85 10.62
N GLU A 117 -10.41 -10.43 11.31
CA GLU A 117 -11.72 -10.17 10.73
C GLU A 117 -11.61 -8.85 9.94
N VAL A 118 -11.72 -8.92 8.62
CA VAL A 118 -11.51 -7.78 7.73
C VAL A 118 -12.84 -7.26 7.21
N PHE A 119 -13.05 -5.96 7.33
CA PHE A 119 -14.12 -5.24 6.66
C PHE A 119 -13.49 -4.41 5.54
N LEU A 120 -13.82 -4.74 4.29
CA LEU A 120 -13.30 -4.03 3.12
C LEU A 120 -14.37 -3.10 2.58
N CYS A 121 -14.15 -1.80 2.74
CA CYS A 121 -15.08 -0.75 2.38
C CYS A 121 -14.64 -0.06 1.07
N ASP A 122 -15.56 0.02 0.12
CA ASP A 122 -15.39 0.81 -1.09
C ASP A 122 -16.71 1.52 -1.44
N MET A 123 -16.63 2.68 -2.09
CA MET A 123 -17.82 3.38 -2.61
C MET A 123 -18.54 2.53 -3.66
N ASP A 124 -17.79 1.71 -4.40
CA ASP A 124 -18.32 0.70 -5.30
C ASP A 124 -18.43 -0.65 -4.56
N GLY A 125 -19.65 -0.94 -4.08
CA GLY A 125 -19.92 -2.19 -3.35
C GLY A 125 -19.69 -3.46 -4.16
N GLU A 126 -19.69 -3.40 -5.51
CA GLU A 126 -19.36 -4.56 -6.36
C GLU A 126 -17.86 -4.85 -6.32
N LYS A 127 -17.01 -3.81 -6.33
CA LYS A 127 -15.57 -3.98 -6.13
C LYS A 127 -15.25 -4.60 -4.77
N ALA A 128 -15.87 -4.10 -3.71
CA ALA A 128 -15.70 -4.66 -2.37
C ALA A 128 -16.12 -6.14 -2.31
N ARG A 129 -17.29 -6.49 -2.89
CA ARG A 129 -17.76 -7.88 -2.98
C ARG A 129 -16.83 -8.78 -3.77
N ALA A 130 -16.39 -8.33 -4.93
CA ALA A 130 -15.47 -9.09 -5.78
C ALA A 130 -14.14 -9.36 -5.06
N ALA A 131 -13.58 -8.35 -4.39
CA ALA A 131 -12.33 -8.49 -3.63
C ALA A 131 -12.46 -9.45 -2.44
N CYS A 132 -13.56 -9.36 -1.68
CA CYS A 132 -13.79 -10.26 -0.54
C CYS A 132 -14.15 -11.69 -0.96
N GLY A 133 -14.69 -11.91 -2.15
CA GLY A 133 -15.18 -13.23 -2.58
C GLY A 133 -14.13 -14.36 -2.59
N ALA A 134 -12.84 -14.01 -2.66
CA ALA A 134 -11.73 -14.95 -2.59
C ALA A 134 -11.05 -15.01 -1.21
N LEU A 135 -11.48 -14.19 -0.24
CA LEU A 135 -10.81 -14.04 1.06
C LEU A 135 -11.70 -14.54 2.19
N SER A 136 -11.24 -15.59 2.88
CA SER A 136 -11.90 -16.04 4.11
C SER A 136 -11.73 -14.98 5.21
N GLY A 137 -12.84 -14.65 5.90
CA GLY A 137 -12.83 -13.64 6.96
C GLY A 137 -12.85 -12.18 6.47
N CYS A 138 -13.20 -11.96 5.19
CA CYS A 138 -13.42 -10.63 4.62
C CYS A 138 -14.92 -10.38 4.41
N THR A 139 -15.39 -9.26 4.94
CA THR A 139 -16.77 -8.78 4.79
C THR A 139 -16.77 -7.52 3.94
N PRO A 140 -17.44 -7.51 2.78
CA PRO A 140 -17.56 -6.30 1.97
C PRO A 140 -18.54 -5.32 2.61
N CYS A 141 -18.25 -4.03 2.56
CA CYS A 141 -19.14 -2.99 2.99
C CYS A 141 -19.01 -1.73 2.11
N THR A 142 -20.00 -0.87 2.22
CA THR A 142 -20.02 0.48 1.64
C THR A 142 -19.95 1.52 2.76
N PRO A 143 -19.71 2.81 2.48
CA PRO A 143 -19.76 3.86 3.49
C PRO A 143 -21.06 3.90 4.30
N ASP A 144 -22.20 3.59 3.67
CA ASP A 144 -23.51 3.58 4.33
C ASP A 144 -23.62 2.46 5.39
N ASP A 145 -22.93 1.34 5.19
CA ASP A 145 -22.95 0.21 6.11
C ASP A 145 -22.15 0.49 7.39
N LEU A 146 -21.17 1.42 7.35
CA LEU A 146 -20.27 1.69 8.47
C LEU A 146 -20.97 2.10 9.76
N SER A 147 -22.11 2.78 9.65
CA SER A 147 -22.92 3.22 10.81
C SER A 147 -23.44 2.05 11.65
N GLY A 148 -23.67 0.89 11.03
CA GLY A 148 -24.17 -0.32 11.69
C GLY A 148 -23.06 -1.22 12.25
N LEU A 149 -21.79 -0.90 11.98
CA LEU A 149 -20.64 -1.69 12.41
C LEU A 149 -20.10 -1.20 13.77
N PRO A 150 -19.40 -2.08 14.53
CA PRO A 150 -18.71 -1.66 15.75
C PRO A 150 -17.57 -0.68 15.43
N LEU A 151 -17.07 0.01 16.45
CA LEU A 151 -15.88 0.85 16.31
C LEU A 151 -14.67 0.00 15.95
N PHE A 152 -13.82 0.56 15.08
CA PHE A 152 -12.59 -0.10 14.65
C PHE A 152 -11.37 0.45 15.41
N GLU A 153 -10.52 -0.46 15.86
CA GLU A 153 -9.24 -0.14 16.47
C GLU A 153 -8.08 -0.21 15.46
N CYS A 154 -8.30 -0.85 14.30
CA CYS A 154 -7.31 -1.00 13.24
C CYS A 154 -7.88 -0.52 11.92
N LEU A 155 -7.18 0.43 11.27
CA LEU A 155 -7.53 0.98 9.97
C LEU A 155 -6.35 0.88 9.01
N LEU A 156 -6.60 0.32 7.82
CA LEU A 156 -5.76 0.46 6.63
C LEU A 156 -6.47 1.37 5.64
N ASP A 157 -5.96 2.59 5.42
CA ASP A 157 -6.56 3.55 4.51
C ASP A 157 -5.82 3.57 3.18
N ALA A 158 -6.35 2.85 2.19
CA ALA A 158 -5.84 2.76 0.82
C ALA A 158 -6.76 3.47 -0.19
N ALA A 159 -7.67 4.33 0.28
CA ALA A 159 -8.55 5.09 -0.58
C ALA A 159 -7.86 6.37 -1.09
N PRO A 160 -8.08 6.78 -2.35
CA PRO A 160 -7.54 8.03 -2.88
C PRO A 160 -8.19 9.27 -2.26
N THR A 161 -9.37 9.10 -1.68
CA THR A 161 -10.09 10.10 -0.90
C THR A 161 -10.81 9.42 0.25
N ASN A 162 -10.90 10.10 1.37
CA ASN A 162 -11.53 9.59 2.59
C ASN A 162 -12.49 10.61 3.21
N ASP A 163 -12.91 11.62 2.48
CA ASP A 163 -13.90 12.62 2.91
C ASP A 163 -15.25 12.01 3.30
N PHE A 164 -15.54 10.83 2.77
CA PHE A 164 -16.75 10.06 3.09
C PHE A 164 -16.67 9.31 4.42
N PHE A 165 -15.48 9.15 5.00
CA PHE A 165 -15.30 8.31 6.19
C PHE A 165 -15.73 9.03 7.46
N PRO A 166 -16.70 8.48 8.21
CA PRO A 166 -17.13 9.06 9.48
C PRO A 166 -16.09 8.77 10.57
N LEU A 167 -15.42 9.82 11.05
CA LEU A 167 -14.31 9.71 12.02
C LEU A 167 -14.71 9.07 13.35
N ASP A 168 -15.99 9.13 13.70
CA ASP A 168 -16.57 8.49 14.90
C ASP A 168 -16.63 6.95 14.79
N ARG A 169 -16.23 6.38 13.67
CA ARG A 169 -16.09 4.92 13.49
C ARG A 169 -14.76 4.37 13.96
N LEU A 170 -13.82 5.21 14.36
CA LEU A 170 -12.57 4.80 14.96
C LEU A 170 -12.58 4.97 16.48
N ALA A 171 -12.07 3.97 17.18
CA ALA A 171 -11.89 4.04 18.61
C ALA A 171 -10.73 4.98 18.99
N ALA A 172 -10.80 5.56 20.19
CA ALA A 172 -9.65 6.22 20.79
C ALA A 172 -8.48 5.24 20.90
N GLY A 173 -7.26 5.70 20.62
CA GLY A 173 -6.09 4.84 20.66
C GLY A 173 -5.89 3.92 19.44
N ALA A 174 -6.73 4.02 18.40
CA ALA A 174 -6.64 3.19 17.20
C ALA A 174 -5.25 3.22 16.55
N CYS A 175 -4.93 2.17 15.79
CA CYS A 175 -3.79 2.09 14.89
C CYS A 175 -4.27 2.34 13.46
N ILE A 176 -3.61 3.27 12.78
CA ILE A 176 -3.93 3.68 11.41
C ILE A 176 -2.69 3.50 10.56
N SER A 177 -2.80 2.73 9.48
CA SER A 177 -1.76 2.56 8.48
C SER A 177 -2.29 3.11 7.16
N ALA A 178 -1.67 4.17 6.63
CA ALA A 178 -2.23 4.98 5.57
C ALA A 178 -1.23 5.21 4.44
N PRO A 179 -1.25 4.38 3.38
CA PRO A 179 -0.51 4.65 2.15
C PRO A 179 -1.11 5.79 1.32
N CYS A 180 -2.35 6.20 1.60
CA CYS A 180 -3.07 7.21 0.83
C CYS A 180 -2.35 8.56 0.79
N VAL A 181 -2.46 9.25 -0.35
CA VAL A 181 -1.97 10.62 -0.55
C VAL A 181 -3.12 11.45 -1.15
N PRO A 182 -3.51 12.54 -0.51
CA PRO A 182 -3.03 13.08 0.78
C PRO A 182 -3.46 12.24 1.99
N CYS A 183 -2.65 12.26 3.05
CA CYS A 183 -2.99 11.61 4.31
C CYS A 183 -3.68 12.59 5.27
N ILE A 184 -4.96 12.40 5.52
CA ILE A 184 -5.72 13.26 6.45
C ILE A 184 -5.46 12.92 7.92
N TRP A 185 -4.99 11.71 8.20
CA TRP A 185 -4.87 11.17 9.55
C TRP A 185 -3.81 11.89 10.40
N THR A 186 -2.89 12.60 9.79
CA THR A 186 -1.94 13.47 10.50
C THR A 186 -2.62 14.63 11.23
N LEU A 187 -3.84 15.01 10.79
CA LEU A 187 -4.62 16.11 11.36
C LEU A 187 -5.93 15.68 12.02
N ARG A 188 -6.50 14.53 11.63
CA ARG A 188 -7.87 14.11 11.99
C ARG A 188 -7.92 12.77 12.74
N ALA A 189 -6.75 12.18 13.11
CA ALA A 189 -6.73 10.94 13.87
C ALA A 189 -7.41 11.10 15.25
N PRO A 190 -8.11 10.06 15.75
CA PRO A 190 -8.69 10.08 17.10
C PRO A 190 -7.62 10.28 18.18
N GLU A 191 -8.04 10.70 19.35
CA GLU A 191 -7.16 10.87 20.50
C GLU A 191 -6.39 9.57 20.81
N GLY A 192 -5.07 9.68 21.01
CA GLY A 192 -4.19 8.56 21.31
C GLY A 192 -3.93 7.58 20.16
N ALA A 193 -4.44 7.87 18.95
CA ALA A 193 -4.17 7.04 17.78
C ALA A 193 -2.69 7.01 17.43
N SER A 194 -2.23 5.89 16.87
CA SER A 194 -0.92 5.77 16.24
C SER A 194 -1.10 5.71 14.74
N VAL A 195 -0.45 6.64 14.02
CA VAL A 195 -0.53 6.73 12.57
C VAL A 195 0.82 6.35 11.96
N TRP A 196 0.78 5.41 11.01
CA TRP A 196 1.89 5.12 10.12
C TRP A 196 1.53 5.59 8.72
N HIS A 197 2.31 6.51 8.21
CA HIS A 197 2.15 7.05 6.87
C HIS A 197 3.51 7.28 6.23
N ASP A 198 3.65 6.81 5.02
CA ASP A 198 4.75 7.13 4.14
C ASP A 198 4.29 6.95 2.68
N PRO A 199 4.62 7.88 1.78
CA PRO A 199 4.04 7.86 0.43
C PRO A 199 4.75 6.90 -0.54
N LEU A 200 5.98 6.42 -0.24
CA LEU A 200 6.78 5.70 -1.23
C LEU A 200 7.71 4.61 -0.63
N GLN A 201 8.32 4.88 0.53
CA GLN A 201 9.46 4.12 1.03
C GLN A 201 9.11 2.67 1.33
N LEU A 202 8.02 2.45 2.06
CA LEU A 202 7.64 1.10 2.50
C LEU A 202 7.24 0.20 1.32
N GLY A 203 6.48 0.74 0.36
CA GLY A 203 6.10 0.00 -0.84
C GLY A 203 7.33 -0.42 -1.66
N THR A 204 8.23 0.52 -1.91
CA THR A 204 9.50 0.27 -2.61
C THR A 204 10.34 -0.76 -1.87
N ALA A 205 10.49 -0.64 -0.54
CA ALA A 205 11.26 -1.59 0.25
C ALA A 205 10.70 -3.03 0.13
N VAL A 206 9.38 -3.19 0.17
CA VAL A 206 8.74 -4.52 0.01
C VAL A 206 8.92 -5.09 -1.40
N MET A 207 9.03 -4.24 -2.42
CA MET A 207 9.31 -4.69 -3.79
C MET A 207 10.73 -5.19 -3.97
N LEU A 208 11.70 -4.59 -3.25
CA LEU A 208 13.13 -4.89 -3.40
C LEU A 208 13.58 -6.10 -2.58
N LEU A 209 12.84 -6.47 -1.53
CA LEU A 209 13.16 -7.57 -0.61
C LEU A 209 12.37 -8.84 -0.92
#